data_e58c84d3c34317822bf729b93eca0249
#
_entry.id   e58c84d3c34317822bf729b93eca0249
#
_cell.length_a   1.000
_cell.length_b   1.000
_cell.length_c   1.000
_cell.angle_alpha   90.00
_cell.angle_beta   90.00
_cell.angle_gamma   90.00
#
_symmetry.space_group_name_H-M   'P 1'
#
loop_
_entity.id
_entity.type
_entity.pdbx_description
1 polymer ?
#
loop_
_entity_poly.entity_id
_entity_poly.type
_entity_poly.pdbx_seq_one_letter_code
_entity_poly.pdbx_strand_id
1 'polypeptide(L)'
;EKEHYPHLFVYNDEYLYTGRKLLNHQGGSLFEFGNQQKKQNKTVGFVNFMANNNGFTLADLFSYCEKHNEANGEENTDGSNYNFSINCGTEGKTSRKYVKELRRKHLYMALSMVFFAQGVPLLLAGDEALNSQQGNNNAYCQDNKIGWVNWKRNTGMEALQEFVQKLAA
;
A
#
# COMPACT_ATOMS: atom_id res chain seq x y z
N GLU A 1 15.36 35.83 6.47
CA GLU A 1 15.68 34.55 7.15
C GLU A 1 14.59 33.55 6.79
N LYS A 2 14.96 32.44 6.12
CA LYS A 2 14.00 31.35 5.86
C LYS A 2 13.81 30.63 7.17
N GLU A 3 12.60 30.68 7.73
CA GLU A 3 12.23 29.89 8.89
C GLU A 3 12.52 28.41 8.60
N HIS A 4 13.38 27.84 9.40
CA HIS A 4 13.74 26.43 9.31
C HIS A 4 12.77 25.65 10.21
N TYR A 5 11.89 24.82 9.60
CA TYR A 5 10.99 23.93 10.31
C TYR A 5 11.59 22.51 10.37
N PRO A 6 12.49 22.22 11.33
CA PRO A 6 13.24 20.95 11.35
C PRO A 6 12.37 19.71 11.61
N HIS A 7 11.07 19.91 11.88
CA HIS A 7 10.11 18.84 12.22
C HIS A 7 8.91 18.77 11.29
N LEU A 8 8.98 19.45 10.13
CA LEU A 8 7.90 19.37 9.15
C LEU A 8 8.06 18.13 8.29
N PHE A 9 7.03 17.27 8.28
CA PHE A 9 6.93 16.12 7.41
C PHE A 9 5.73 16.27 6.48
N VAL A 10 5.88 15.89 5.22
CA VAL A 10 4.83 15.91 4.23
C VAL A 10 4.64 14.52 3.60
N TYR A 11 3.40 14.15 3.34
CA TYR A 11 3.09 12.94 2.60
C TYR A 11 3.57 13.07 1.15
N ASN A 12 4.21 12.01 0.67
CA ASN A 12 4.72 11.93 -0.69
C ASN A 12 3.76 11.10 -1.57
N ASP A 13 2.63 11.71 -1.96
CA ASP A 13 1.65 11.03 -2.81
C ASP A 13 2.22 10.63 -4.17
N GLU A 14 3.18 11.38 -4.71
CA GLU A 14 3.87 11.01 -5.95
C GLU A 14 4.64 9.70 -5.80
N TYR A 15 5.17 9.40 -4.61
CA TYR A 15 5.82 8.13 -4.31
C TYR A 15 4.85 6.97 -4.47
N LEU A 16 3.65 7.11 -3.88
CA LEU A 16 2.59 6.11 -3.98
C LEU A 16 2.20 5.87 -5.45
N TYR A 17 1.91 6.91 -6.20
CA TYR A 17 1.44 6.77 -7.59
C TYR A 17 2.52 6.22 -8.53
N THR A 18 3.74 6.75 -8.48
CA THR A 18 4.84 6.28 -9.33
C THR A 18 5.26 4.86 -8.98
N GLY A 19 5.30 4.54 -7.69
CA GLY A 19 5.61 3.20 -7.21
C GLY A 19 4.57 2.16 -7.61
N ARG A 20 3.28 2.44 -7.42
CA ARG A 20 2.19 1.54 -7.83
C ARG A 20 2.16 1.33 -9.34
N LYS A 21 2.29 2.39 -10.14
CA LYS A 21 2.34 2.30 -11.60
C LYS A 21 3.50 1.44 -12.09
N LEU A 22 4.68 1.63 -11.50
CA LEU A 22 5.86 0.83 -11.84
C LEU A 22 5.67 -0.63 -11.46
N LEU A 23 5.29 -0.89 -10.21
CA LEU A 23 5.16 -2.24 -9.65
C LEU A 23 4.09 -3.07 -10.35
N ASN A 24 3.03 -2.43 -10.82
CA ASN A 24 1.87 -3.07 -11.45
C ASN A 24 1.84 -2.92 -12.98
N HIS A 25 2.94 -2.47 -13.60
CA HIS A 25 3.10 -2.33 -15.05
C HIS A 25 2.03 -1.42 -15.70
N GLN A 26 1.65 -0.34 -15.01
CA GLN A 26 0.62 0.60 -15.45
C GLN A 26 1.21 1.95 -15.89
N GLY A 27 2.26 1.91 -16.72
CA GLY A 27 2.90 3.11 -17.28
C GLY A 27 3.89 3.79 -16.35
N GLY A 28 4.40 3.10 -15.33
CA GLY A 28 5.45 3.63 -14.44
C GLY A 28 6.82 3.65 -15.10
N SER A 29 7.63 4.64 -14.74
CA SER A 29 9.00 4.83 -15.19
C SER A 29 9.98 4.54 -14.05
N LEU A 30 11.00 3.70 -14.33
CA LEU A 30 12.11 3.47 -13.39
C LEU A 30 12.87 4.75 -13.06
N PHE A 31 13.00 5.66 -14.03
CA PHE A 31 13.66 6.94 -13.83
C PHE A 31 12.86 7.83 -12.86
N GLU A 32 11.55 7.98 -13.09
CA GLU A 32 10.66 8.76 -12.21
C GLU A 32 10.63 8.19 -10.81
N PHE A 33 10.45 6.89 -10.69
CA PHE A 33 10.46 6.23 -9.39
C PHE A 33 11.82 6.34 -8.69
N GLY A 34 12.93 6.22 -9.43
CA GLY A 34 14.29 6.42 -8.91
C GLY A 34 14.50 7.84 -8.36
N ASN A 35 13.85 8.85 -8.95
CA ASN A 35 13.85 10.21 -8.41
C ASN A 35 13.05 10.31 -7.11
N GLN A 36 11.92 9.62 -7.02
CA GLN A 36 11.13 9.57 -5.77
C GLN A 36 11.89 8.84 -4.65
N GLN A 37 12.61 7.77 -4.96
CA GLN A 37 13.44 7.03 -3.99
C GLN A 37 14.53 7.91 -3.35
N LYS A 38 15.08 8.85 -4.10
CA LYS A 38 16.16 9.74 -3.67
C LYS A 38 15.68 11.11 -3.21
N LYS A 39 14.36 11.33 -3.23
CA LYS A 39 13.78 12.66 -2.94
C LYS A 39 14.12 13.10 -1.53
N GLN A 40 14.84 14.21 -1.43
CA GLN A 40 15.24 14.85 -0.18
C GLN A 40 15.02 16.35 -0.25
N ASN A 41 14.77 16.95 0.90
CA ASN A 41 14.72 18.41 1.05
C ASN A 41 15.43 18.80 2.36
N LYS A 42 16.09 19.97 2.38
CA LYS A 42 16.81 20.46 3.56
C LYS A 42 15.89 20.92 4.69
N THR A 43 14.66 21.26 4.37
CA THR A 43 13.71 21.89 5.30
C THR A 43 12.51 21.02 5.63
N VAL A 44 12.25 19.97 4.85
CA VAL A 44 11.05 19.10 4.97
C VAL A 44 11.45 17.65 4.84
N GLY A 45 10.96 16.80 5.72
CA GLY A 45 11.04 15.36 5.57
C GLY A 45 9.90 14.83 4.69
N PHE A 46 10.17 13.82 3.86
CA PHE A 46 9.14 13.12 3.10
C PHE A 46 8.71 11.85 3.81
N VAL A 47 7.39 11.62 3.86
CA VAL A 47 6.78 10.38 4.34
C VAL A 47 6.39 9.57 3.12
N ASN A 48 7.06 8.44 2.90
CA ASN A 48 6.84 7.56 1.75
C ASN A 48 5.97 6.36 2.12
N PHE A 49 5.03 6.02 1.25
CA PHE A 49 4.07 4.93 1.49
C PHE A 49 3.56 4.35 0.17
N MET A 50 3.09 3.09 0.21
CA MET A 50 2.41 2.42 -0.89
C MET A 50 0.92 2.23 -0.63
N ALA A 51 0.49 2.32 0.64
CA ALA A 51 -0.89 2.31 1.08
C ALA A 51 -1.07 3.31 2.22
N ASN A 52 -2.25 3.87 2.34
CA ASN A 52 -2.67 4.74 3.43
C ASN A 52 -4.17 4.53 3.70
N ASN A 53 -4.77 5.33 4.57
CA ASN A 53 -6.19 5.25 4.90
C ASN A 53 -7.15 5.65 3.76
N ASN A 54 -6.64 6.22 2.67
CA ASN A 54 -7.42 6.58 1.48
C ASN A 54 -7.04 5.67 0.32
N GLY A 55 -7.74 4.56 0.14
CA GLY A 55 -7.46 3.63 -0.93
C GLY A 55 -7.35 2.19 -0.46
N PHE A 56 -6.82 1.32 -1.31
CA PHE A 56 -6.58 -0.07 -0.97
C PHE A 56 -5.51 -0.24 0.11
N THR A 57 -5.73 -1.21 1.00
CA THR A 57 -4.65 -1.79 1.81
C THR A 57 -3.59 -2.40 0.89
N LEU A 58 -2.39 -2.64 1.40
CA LEU A 58 -1.33 -3.21 0.60
C LEU A 58 -1.67 -4.63 0.07
N ALA A 59 -2.41 -5.42 0.84
CA ALA A 59 -2.89 -6.74 0.39
C ALA A 59 -3.95 -6.63 -0.71
N ASP A 60 -4.85 -5.65 -0.61
CA ASP A 60 -5.90 -5.44 -1.62
C ASP A 60 -5.33 -4.84 -2.91
N LEU A 61 -4.28 -4.04 -2.83
CA LEU A 61 -3.56 -3.50 -3.99
C LEU A 61 -3.10 -4.59 -4.98
N PHE A 62 -2.82 -5.80 -4.48
CA PHE A 62 -2.38 -6.95 -5.29
C PHE A 62 -3.45 -8.04 -5.41
N SER A 63 -4.68 -7.75 -4.95
CA SER A 63 -5.78 -8.71 -4.95
C SER A 63 -7.00 -8.26 -5.73
N TYR A 64 -7.10 -6.96 -6.03
CA TYR A 64 -8.26 -6.38 -6.71
C TYR A 64 -7.81 -5.43 -7.82
N CYS A 65 -8.43 -5.55 -9.00
CA CYS A 65 -8.26 -4.56 -10.06
C CYS A 65 -9.24 -3.39 -9.89
N GLU A 66 -10.42 -3.67 -9.36
CA GLU A 66 -11.48 -2.68 -9.19
C GLU A 66 -11.87 -2.55 -7.72
N LYS A 67 -12.43 -1.42 -7.35
CA LYS A 67 -12.96 -1.21 -6.00
C LYS A 67 -14.29 -1.95 -5.82
N HIS A 68 -14.51 -2.39 -4.59
CA HIS A 68 -15.72 -3.08 -4.15
C HIS A 68 -16.30 -2.38 -2.92
N ASN A 69 -16.87 -1.19 -3.15
CA ASN A 69 -17.43 -0.32 -2.12
C ASN A 69 -18.96 -0.46 -1.95
N GLU A 70 -19.58 -1.49 -2.53
CA GLU A 70 -21.03 -1.70 -2.51
C GLU A 70 -21.58 -1.73 -1.08
N ALA A 71 -20.80 -2.25 -0.12
CA ALA A 71 -21.18 -2.28 1.29
C ALA A 71 -21.28 -0.89 1.94
N ASN A 72 -20.78 0.17 1.31
CA ASN A 72 -20.88 1.55 1.81
C ASN A 72 -22.26 2.16 1.52
N GLY A 73 -23.09 1.54 0.68
CA GLY A 73 -24.43 2.02 0.36
C GLY A 73 -24.48 3.18 -0.65
N GLU A 74 -23.37 3.44 -1.35
CA GLU A 74 -23.22 4.51 -2.35
C GLU A 74 -23.09 3.96 -3.78
N GLU A 75 -23.62 2.77 -4.04
CA GLU A 75 -23.62 2.10 -5.35
C GLU A 75 -22.22 1.99 -5.99
N ASN A 76 -21.18 1.83 -5.13
CA ASN A 76 -19.78 1.77 -5.55
C ASN A 76 -19.27 3.05 -6.26
N THR A 77 -19.93 4.19 -6.04
CA THR A 77 -19.51 5.48 -6.65
C THR A 77 -18.45 6.21 -5.84
N ASP A 78 -18.37 5.95 -4.53
CA ASP A 78 -17.42 6.51 -3.59
C ASP A 78 -15.99 5.94 -3.75
N GLY A 79 -15.02 6.60 -3.14
CA GLY A 79 -13.60 6.21 -3.21
C GLY A 79 -12.96 6.45 -4.57
N SER A 80 -11.66 6.19 -4.67
CA SER A 80 -10.90 6.44 -5.89
C SER A 80 -11.08 5.36 -6.95
N ASN A 81 -11.20 5.76 -8.22
CA ASN A 81 -11.12 4.85 -9.37
C ASN A 81 -9.65 4.64 -9.84
N TYR A 82 -8.71 5.42 -9.32
CA TYR A 82 -7.30 5.40 -9.73
C TYR A 82 -6.43 4.69 -8.68
N ASN A 83 -6.60 3.37 -8.58
CA ASN A 83 -5.89 2.58 -7.57
C ASN A 83 -4.52 2.11 -8.02
N PHE A 84 -4.28 2.01 -9.34
CA PHE A 84 -3.08 1.43 -9.93
C PHE A 84 -2.76 0.05 -9.35
N SER A 85 -3.80 -0.75 -9.16
CA SER A 85 -3.77 -2.07 -8.53
C SER A 85 -3.73 -3.21 -9.55
N ILE A 86 -3.45 -4.42 -9.09
CA ILE A 86 -3.44 -5.64 -9.90
C ILE A 86 -4.00 -6.80 -9.09
N ASN A 87 -4.84 -7.67 -9.69
CA ASN A 87 -5.37 -8.85 -9.01
C ASN A 87 -4.49 -10.10 -9.12
N CYS A 88 -3.35 -10.01 -9.85
CA CYS A 88 -2.44 -11.13 -10.11
C CYS A 88 -3.12 -12.34 -10.79
N GLY A 89 -4.19 -12.08 -11.58
CA GLY A 89 -4.90 -13.12 -12.34
C GLY A 89 -6.13 -13.71 -11.66
N THR A 90 -6.55 -13.19 -10.51
CA THR A 90 -7.81 -13.56 -9.84
C THR A 90 -8.28 -12.44 -8.95
N GLU A 91 -9.49 -11.96 -9.14
CA GLU A 91 -10.10 -10.93 -8.29
C GLU A 91 -10.40 -11.50 -6.89
N GLY A 92 -9.96 -10.79 -5.85
CA GLY A 92 -10.22 -11.15 -4.46
C GLY A 92 -9.56 -12.43 -3.97
N LYS A 93 -10.23 -13.13 -3.06
CA LYS A 93 -9.72 -14.35 -2.42
C LYS A 93 -9.53 -15.48 -3.43
N THR A 94 -8.42 -16.22 -3.30
CA THR A 94 -8.12 -17.35 -4.19
C THR A 94 -7.44 -18.51 -3.44
N SER A 95 -7.68 -19.74 -3.90
CA SER A 95 -6.93 -20.93 -3.48
C SER A 95 -5.72 -21.22 -4.39
N ARG A 96 -5.63 -20.55 -5.55
CA ARG A 96 -4.58 -20.79 -6.56
C ARG A 96 -3.20 -20.47 -5.99
N LYS A 97 -2.36 -21.48 -5.83
CA LYS A 97 -1.03 -21.37 -5.22
C LYS A 97 -0.12 -20.35 -5.96
N TYR A 98 -0.14 -20.39 -7.29
CA TYR A 98 0.64 -19.46 -8.11
C TYR A 98 0.24 -17.99 -7.86
N VAL A 99 -1.08 -17.68 -7.81
CA VAL A 99 -1.57 -16.32 -7.56
C VAL A 99 -1.14 -15.82 -6.18
N LYS A 100 -1.28 -16.67 -5.15
CA LYS A 100 -0.84 -16.34 -3.79
C LYS A 100 0.65 -16.01 -3.73
N GLU A 101 1.47 -16.81 -4.43
CA GLU A 101 2.91 -16.60 -4.48
C GLU A 101 3.27 -15.30 -5.21
N LEU A 102 2.58 -14.98 -6.31
CA LEU A 102 2.79 -13.74 -7.05
C LEU A 102 2.41 -12.52 -6.19
N ARG A 103 1.25 -12.55 -5.53
CA ARG A 103 0.83 -11.51 -4.59
C ARG A 103 1.86 -11.31 -3.47
N ARG A 104 2.37 -12.41 -2.92
CA ARG A 104 3.40 -12.36 -1.88
C ARG A 104 4.65 -11.63 -2.39
N LYS A 105 5.13 -11.93 -3.59
CA LYS A 105 6.28 -11.24 -4.20
C LYS A 105 6.02 -9.74 -4.34
N HIS A 106 4.86 -9.34 -4.82
CA HIS A 106 4.49 -7.92 -4.94
C HIS A 106 4.47 -7.21 -3.58
N LEU A 107 3.92 -7.85 -2.53
CA LEU A 107 3.93 -7.32 -1.16
C LEU A 107 5.36 -7.07 -0.65
N TYR A 108 6.25 -8.05 -0.79
CA TYR A 108 7.64 -7.92 -0.38
C TYR A 108 8.36 -6.82 -1.16
N MET A 109 8.13 -6.72 -2.47
CA MET A 109 8.70 -5.64 -3.30
C MET A 109 8.20 -4.27 -2.84
N ALA A 110 6.88 -4.09 -2.66
CA ALA A 110 6.30 -2.82 -2.23
C ALA A 110 6.85 -2.36 -0.87
N LEU A 111 6.94 -3.27 0.10
CA LEU A 111 7.54 -2.98 1.40
C LEU A 111 9.02 -2.61 1.28
N SER A 112 9.81 -3.37 0.52
CA SER A 112 11.22 -3.04 0.28
C SER A 112 11.38 -1.66 -0.36
N MET A 113 10.53 -1.33 -1.35
CA MET A 113 10.55 -0.01 -1.99
C MET A 113 10.36 1.10 -0.96
N VAL A 114 9.40 0.98 -0.04
CA VAL A 114 9.11 1.99 0.99
C VAL A 114 10.27 2.11 1.98
N PHE A 115 10.80 1.01 2.48
CA PHE A 115 11.85 1.04 3.51
C PHE A 115 13.22 1.47 2.98
N PHE A 116 13.53 1.24 1.70
CA PHE A 116 14.79 1.66 1.10
C PHE A 116 14.76 3.07 0.49
N ALA A 117 13.62 3.77 0.55
CA ALA A 117 13.53 5.15 0.11
C ALA A 117 14.19 6.12 1.10
N GLN A 118 14.70 7.22 0.59
CA GLN A 118 15.10 8.34 1.44
C GLN A 118 13.85 8.98 2.05
N GLY A 119 13.85 9.18 3.37
CA GLY A 119 12.72 9.74 4.10
C GLY A 119 12.18 8.81 5.17
N VAL A 120 10.93 9.01 5.56
CA VAL A 120 10.26 8.24 6.62
C VAL A 120 9.33 7.21 5.99
N PRO A 121 9.52 5.91 6.22
CA PRO A 121 8.58 4.90 5.79
C PRO A 121 7.28 4.97 6.59
N LEU A 122 6.12 4.91 5.92
CA LEU A 122 4.82 4.78 6.55
C LEU A 122 4.15 3.50 6.08
N LEU A 123 3.67 2.71 7.04
CA LEU A 123 2.82 1.56 6.81
C LEU A 123 1.42 1.86 7.33
N LEU A 124 0.41 1.49 6.55
CA LEU A 124 -0.96 1.44 7.04
C LEU A 124 -1.05 0.30 8.07
N ALA A 125 -1.65 0.58 9.23
CA ALA A 125 -1.81 -0.40 10.30
C ALA A 125 -2.51 -1.67 9.78
N GLY A 126 -1.85 -2.82 9.94
CA GLY A 126 -2.32 -4.11 9.44
C GLY A 126 -1.71 -4.54 8.11
N ASP A 127 -1.01 -3.69 7.37
CA ASP A 127 -0.34 -4.10 6.13
C ASP A 127 0.72 -5.19 6.39
N GLU A 128 1.39 -5.13 7.54
CA GLU A 128 2.31 -6.17 8.04
C GLU A 128 1.60 -7.48 8.44
N ALA A 129 0.27 -7.43 8.56
CA ALA A 129 -0.59 -8.55 8.95
C ALA A 129 -1.47 -9.07 7.81
N LEU A 130 -1.19 -8.70 6.56
CA LEU A 130 -2.00 -9.05 5.39
C LEU A 130 -3.45 -8.53 5.50
N ASN A 131 -3.64 -7.35 6.10
CA ASN A 131 -4.96 -6.76 6.25
C ASN A 131 -5.62 -6.53 4.89
N SER A 132 -6.88 -6.95 4.77
CA SER A 132 -7.69 -6.78 3.57
C SER A 132 -9.04 -6.20 3.95
N GLN A 133 -9.43 -5.14 3.28
CA GLN A 133 -10.76 -4.54 3.35
C GLN A 133 -11.68 -5.12 2.26
N GLN A 134 -11.33 -6.31 1.72
CA GLN A 134 -12.10 -7.06 0.74
C GLN A 134 -12.37 -6.28 -0.56
N GLY A 135 -11.42 -5.42 -0.96
CA GLY A 135 -11.52 -4.57 -2.12
C GLY A 135 -12.28 -3.26 -1.87
N ASN A 136 -12.72 -2.99 -0.65
CA ASN A 136 -13.26 -1.69 -0.30
C ASN A 136 -12.10 -0.70 -0.09
N ASN A 137 -12.01 0.32 -0.93
CA ASN A 137 -10.95 1.32 -0.86
C ASN A 137 -11.37 2.62 -0.15
N ASN A 138 -12.53 2.61 0.51
CA ASN A 138 -13.08 3.75 1.25
C ASN A 138 -13.90 3.27 2.46
N ALA A 139 -13.29 2.47 3.33
CA ALA A 139 -13.97 1.76 4.43
C ALA A 139 -14.38 2.64 5.63
N TYR A 140 -14.52 3.95 5.44
CA TYR A 140 -14.78 4.95 6.52
C TYR A 140 -16.02 4.65 7.36
N CYS A 141 -17.06 4.06 6.77
CA CYS A 141 -18.34 3.74 7.43
C CYS A 141 -18.46 2.26 7.86
N GLN A 142 -17.38 1.47 7.74
CA GLN A 142 -17.39 0.02 7.96
C GLN A 142 -16.92 -0.34 9.38
N ASP A 143 -17.82 -0.34 10.35
CA ASP A 143 -17.55 -0.90 11.68
C ASP A 143 -17.86 -2.40 11.73
N ASN A 144 -17.16 -3.17 10.89
CA ASN A 144 -17.33 -4.61 10.74
C ASN A 144 -16.06 -5.28 10.17
N LYS A 145 -16.15 -6.53 9.71
CA LYS A 145 -15.04 -7.30 9.16
C LYS A 145 -14.34 -6.68 7.93
N ILE A 146 -14.94 -5.69 7.28
CA ILE A 146 -14.32 -4.93 6.19
C ILE A 146 -13.31 -3.95 6.79
N GLY A 147 -13.72 -3.17 7.80
CA GLY A 147 -12.87 -2.16 8.44
C GLY A 147 -11.94 -2.70 9.53
N TRP A 148 -12.24 -3.86 10.12
CA TRP A 148 -11.45 -4.40 11.23
C TRP A 148 -10.21 -5.14 10.76
N VAL A 149 -9.08 -4.88 11.39
CA VAL A 149 -7.84 -5.65 11.16
C VAL A 149 -7.97 -7.05 11.78
N ASN A 150 -7.72 -8.07 10.97
CA ASN A 150 -7.75 -9.45 11.44
C ASN A 150 -6.39 -9.88 12.00
N TRP A 151 -6.25 -9.89 13.32
CA TRP A 151 -5.03 -10.29 14.04
C TRP A 151 -4.89 -11.81 14.24
N LYS A 152 -5.75 -12.62 13.63
CA LYS A 152 -5.62 -14.09 13.71
C LYS A 152 -4.36 -14.55 12.99
N ARG A 153 -3.40 -15.02 13.77
CA ARG A 153 -2.11 -15.49 13.28
C ARG A 153 -2.22 -16.62 12.28
N ASN A 154 -1.39 -16.55 11.26
CA ASN A 154 -1.13 -17.61 10.29
C ASN A 154 0.30 -17.48 9.77
N THR A 155 0.83 -18.54 9.15
CA THR A 155 2.22 -18.60 8.68
C THR A 155 2.58 -17.51 7.67
N GLY A 156 1.64 -17.06 6.85
CA GLY A 156 1.86 -15.98 5.88
C GLY A 156 2.05 -14.62 6.57
N MET A 157 1.20 -14.34 7.56
CA MET A 157 1.29 -13.15 8.40
C MET A 157 2.60 -13.11 9.20
N GLU A 158 2.95 -14.20 9.85
CA GLU A 158 4.18 -14.29 10.65
C GLU A 158 5.44 -14.06 9.80
N ALA A 159 5.50 -14.66 8.62
CA ALA A 159 6.61 -14.45 7.68
C ALA A 159 6.70 -13.00 7.18
N LEU A 160 5.56 -12.34 6.96
CA LEU A 160 5.53 -10.96 6.54
C LEU A 160 5.96 -10.02 7.68
N GLN A 161 5.49 -10.26 8.89
CA GLN A 161 5.90 -9.49 10.08
C GLN A 161 7.40 -9.60 10.34
N GLU A 162 7.96 -10.82 10.27
CA GLU A 162 9.41 -11.04 10.39
C GLU A 162 10.19 -10.27 9.30
N PHE A 163 9.67 -10.25 8.06
CA PHE A 163 10.28 -9.50 6.97
C PHE A 163 10.27 -7.99 7.24
N VAL A 164 9.11 -7.44 7.67
CA VAL A 164 9.00 -6.00 8.02
C VAL A 164 9.93 -5.64 9.17
N GLN A 165 10.03 -6.49 10.19
CA GLN A 165 10.98 -6.27 11.30
C GLN A 165 12.43 -6.20 10.81
N LYS A 166 12.82 -7.07 9.86
CA LYS A 166 14.16 -7.05 9.26
C LYS A 166 14.42 -5.83 8.38
N LEU A 167 13.38 -5.29 7.73
CA LEU A 167 13.51 -4.06 6.96
C LEU A 167 13.64 -2.82 7.85
N ALA A 168 13.07 -2.85 9.06
CA ALA A 168 13.05 -1.73 10.00
C ALA A 168 14.28 -1.70 10.91
N ALA A 169 15.08 -2.77 10.96
CA ALA A 169 16.30 -2.89 11.77
C ALA A 169 17.49 -2.22 11.11
#